data_fcdd56765bd86d58461dfab5b7ebd088
#
_entry.id   fcdd56765bd86d58461dfab5b7ebd088
#
_cell.length_a   1.000
_cell.length_b   1.000
_cell.length_c   1.000
_cell.angle_alpha   90.00
_cell.angle_beta   90.00
_cell.angle_gamma   90.00
#
_symmetry.space_group_name_H-M   'P 1'
#
loop_
_entity.id
_entity.type
_entity.pdbx_description
1 polymer ?
#
loop_
_entity_poly.entity_id
_entity_poly.type
_entity_poly.pdbx_seq_one_letter_code
_entity_poly.pdbx_strand_id
1 'polypeptide(L)'
;MDISFIIPIRIESNDRLKNCITVVSYLLNTVPTAKIFIKEVDHKSIFQEHALPVINQVADSQNVVHIFEQSEQNSLFHRTKYINDLFEQTKSKVVWHYDIDVIFPKDSFKSAFDLINDGCDFVYPYGCGV
;
A
#
# COMPACT_ATOMS: atom_id res chain seq x y z
N MET A 1 13.49 3.07 8.98
CA MET A 1 13.38 3.49 7.56
C MET A 1 12.27 4.52 7.42
N ASP A 2 12.59 5.66 6.85
CA ASP A 2 11.62 6.72 6.56
C ASP A 2 10.98 6.45 5.19
N ILE A 3 9.95 5.62 5.18
CA ILE A 3 9.30 5.15 3.98
C ILE A 3 7.79 5.24 4.11
N SER A 4 7.13 5.60 3.01
CA SER A 4 5.68 5.52 2.87
C SER A 4 5.32 4.58 1.73
N PHE A 5 4.39 3.68 1.98
CA PHE A 5 3.76 2.88 0.93
C PHE A 5 2.50 3.60 0.46
N ILE A 6 2.29 3.69 -0.85
CA ILE A 6 1.07 4.25 -1.43
C ILE A 6 0.35 3.18 -2.24
N ILE A 7 -0.91 2.94 -1.90
CA ILE A 7 -1.68 1.80 -2.42
C ILE A 7 -3.08 2.26 -2.81
N PRO A 8 -3.37 2.43 -4.11
CA PRO A 8 -4.75 2.63 -4.55
C PRO A 8 -5.47 1.28 -4.62
N ILE A 9 -6.70 1.22 -4.13
CA ILE A 9 -7.46 -0.02 -4.07
C ILE A 9 -8.91 0.13 -4.52
N ARG A 10 -9.43 -0.95 -5.06
CA ARG A 10 -10.86 -1.26 -5.17
C ARG A 10 -11.01 -2.75 -4.94
N ILE A 11 -11.75 -3.14 -3.90
CA ILE A 11 -11.90 -4.54 -3.50
C ILE A 11 -13.15 -5.08 -4.18
N GLU A 12 -12.96 -5.77 -5.29
CA GLU A 12 -14.05 -6.25 -6.15
C GLU A 12 -14.40 -7.72 -5.95
N SER A 13 -13.61 -8.45 -5.14
CA SER A 13 -13.80 -9.88 -4.92
C SER A 13 -13.27 -10.31 -3.55
N ASN A 14 -13.64 -11.51 -3.12
CA ASN A 14 -13.10 -12.09 -1.88
C ASN A 14 -11.58 -12.33 -1.98
N ASP A 15 -11.07 -12.68 -3.16
CA ASP A 15 -9.64 -12.88 -3.35
C ASP A 15 -8.87 -11.57 -3.19
N ARG A 16 -9.41 -10.48 -3.73
CA ARG A 16 -8.81 -9.15 -3.53
C ARG A 16 -8.87 -8.69 -2.08
N LEU A 17 -9.97 -9.02 -1.38
CA LEU A 17 -10.08 -8.75 0.06
C LEU A 17 -9.01 -9.50 0.85
N LYS A 18 -8.83 -10.78 0.58
CA LYS A 18 -7.79 -11.59 1.23
C LYS A 18 -6.39 -11.06 0.94
N ASN A 19 -6.12 -10.70 -0.30
CA ASN A 19 -4.84 -10.11 -0.69
C ASN A 19 -4.59 -8.80 0.05
N CYS A 20 -5.59 -7.94 0.13
CA CYS A 20 -5.49 -6.67 0.85
C CYS A 20 -5.15 -6.89 2.33
N ILE A 21 -5.86 -7.77 3.01
CA ILE A 21 -5.62 -8.10 4.41
C ILE A 21 -4.20 -8.64 4.58
N THR A 22 -3.79 -9.59 3.74
CA THR A 22 -2.47 -10.21 3.81
C THR A 22 -1.35 -9.21 3.60
N VAL A 23 -1.43 -8.40 2.55
CA VAL A 23 -0.37 -7.45 2.19
C VAL A 23 -0.25 -6.35 3.24
N VAL A 24 -1.36 -5.75 3.65
CA VAL A 24 -1.31 -4.66 4.65
C VAL A 24 -0.79 -5.19 5.99
N SER A 25 -1.26 -6.34 6.43
CA SER A 25 -0.78 -6.98 7.66
C SER A 25 0.71 -7.29 7.59
N TYR A 26 1.16 -7.82 6.46
CA TYR A 26 2.57 -8.14 6.21
C TYR A 26 3.44 -6.88 6.26
N LEU A 27 3.03 -5.80 5.59
CA LEU A 27 3.78 -4.54 5.60
C LEU A 27 3.86 -3.94 7.01
N LEU A 28 2.76 -3.94 7.75
CA LEU A 28 2.73 -3.43 9.12
C LEU A 28 3.68 -4.19 10.04
N ASN A 29 3.77 -5.50 9.89
CA ASN A 29 4.64 -6.34 10.71
C ASN A 29 6.09 -6.35 10.23
N THR A 30 6.32 -6.18 8.95
CA THR A 30 7.66 -6.26 8.33
C THR A 30 8.39 -4.93 8.38
N VAL A 31 7.68 -3.81 8.16
CA VAL A 31 8.24 -2.46 8.18
C VAL A 31 7.40 -1.59 9.14
N PRO A 32 7.50 -1.84 10.45
CA PRO A 32 6.58 -1.22 11.43
C PRO A 32 6.71 0.30 11.53
N THR A 33 7.81 0.88 11.07
CA THR A 33 8.00 2.34 11.05
C THR A 33 7.43 3.02 9.82
N ALA A 34 7.03 2.26 8.80
CA ALA A 34 6.48 2.82 7.57
C ALA A 34 5.06 3.33 7.78
N LYS A 35 4.71 4.34 6.99
CA LYS A 35 3.31 4.76 6.85
C LYS A 35 2.71 4.10 5.62
N ILE A 36 1.46 3.69 5.72
CA ILE A 36 0.74 3.05 4.63
C ILE A 36 -0.45 3.92 4.27
N PHE A 37 -0.38 4.56 3.11
CA PHE A 37 -1.45 5.39 2.58
C PHE A 37 -2.28 4.57 1.61
N ILE A 38 -3.55 4.39 1.92
CA ILE A 38 -4.48 3.60 1.10
C ILE A 38 -5.58 4.53 0.60
N LYS A 39 -5.75 4.61 -0.70
CA LYS A 39 -6.88 5.30 -1.31
C LYS A 39 -7.82 4.28 -1.92
N GLU A 40 -9.02 4.23 -1.35
CA GLU A 40 -10.10 3.37 -1.84
C GLU A 40 -11.14 4.22 -2.56
N VAL A 41 -11.41 3.87 -3.82
CA VAL A 41 -12.43 4.54 -4.62
C VAL A 41 -13.45 3.50 -5.04
N ASP A 42 -14.63 3.54 -4.42
CA ASP A 42 -15.67 2.55 -4.61
C ASP A 42 -17.03 3.15 -4.24
N HIS A 43 -18.10 2.43 -4.50
CA HIS A 43 -19.44 2.86 -4.10
C HIS A 43 -19.64 2.74 -2.58
N LYS A 44 -18.92 1.86 -1.91
CA LYS A 44 -18.84 1.73 -0.45
C LYS A 44 -17.46 1.29 -0.01
N SER A 45 -17.10 1.55 1.24
CA SER A 45 -15.80 1.16 1.76
C SER A 45 -15.79 -0.30 2.22
N ILE A 46 -15.21 -1.17 1.40
CA ILE A 46 -14.97 -2.57 1.77
C ILE A 46 -13.78 -2.68 2.73
N PHE A 47 -12.78 -1.82 2.54
CA PHE A 47 -11.60 -1.82 3.40
C PHE A 47 -11.96 -1.56 4.87
N GLN A 48 -12.72 -0.50 5.13
CA GLN A 48 -13.09 -0.14 6.49
C GLN A 48 -13.99 -1.18 7.14
N GLU A 49 -14.92 -1.75 6.37
CA GLU A 49 -15.93 -2.67 6.89
C GLU A 49 -15.42 -4.09 7.05
N HIS A 50 -14.60 -4.58 6.11
CA HIS A 50 -14.22 -6.00 6.04
C HIS A 50 -12.73 -6.27 6.17
N ALA A 51 -11.85 -5.34 5.80
CA ALA A 51 -10.41 -5.56 5.87
C ALA A 51 -9.81 -5.07 7.18
N LEU A 52 -10.05 -3.83 7.55
CA LEU A 52 -9.43 -3.21 8.73
C LEU A 52 -9.70 -3.96 10.03
N PRO A 53 -10.92 -4.46 10.32
CA PRO A 53 -11.15 -5.24 11.55
C PRO A 53 -10.30 -6.50 11.64
N VAL A 54 -10.05 -7.18 10.51
CA VAL A 54 -9.21 -8.38 10.47
C VAL A 54 -7.73 -8.01 10.61
N ILE A 55 -7.29 -6.96 9.95
CA ILE A 55 -5.92 -6.45 10.07
C ILE A 55 -5.60 -6.10 11.53
N ASN A 56 -6.54 -5.47 12.23
CA ASN A 56 -6.37 -5.09 13.64
C ASN A 56 -6.20 -6.27 14.58
N GLN A 57 -6.61 -7.48 14.18
CA GLN A 57 -6.41 -8.69 14.98
C GLN A 57 -4.97 -9.20 14.92
N VAL A 58 -4.19 -8.85 13.90
CA VAL A 58 -2.87 -9.43 13.65
C VAL A 58 -1.75 -8.39 13.55
N ALA A 59 -2.09 -7.11 13.50
CA ALA A 59 -1.12 -6.03 13.35
C ALA A 59 -1.62 -4.74 13.99
N ASP A 60 -0.69 -3.83 14.29
CA ASP A 60 -1.02 -2.47 14.74
C ASP A 60 -1.22 -1.58 13.52
N SER A 61 -2.44 -1.11 13.32
CA SER A 61 -2.82 -0.30 12.17
C SER A 61 -2.67 1.22 12.39
N GLN A 62 -1.98 1.63 13.43
CA GLN A 62 -1.82 3.06 13.76
C GLN A 62 -1.21 3.87 12.60
N ASN A 63 -0.33 3.26 11.82
CA ASN A 63 0.34 3.91 10.69
C ASN A 63 -0.40 3.77 9.36
N VAL A 64 -1.61 3.23 9.36
CA VAL A 64 -2.45 3.18 8.16
C VAL A 64 -3.27 4.46 8.05
N VAL A 65 -3.15 5.13 6.93
CA VAL A 65 -3.98 6.28 6.56
C VAL A 65 -4.90 5.84 5.43
N HIS A 66 -6.16 5.66 5.75
CA HIS A 66 -7.18 5.23 4.79
C HIS A 66 -8.00 6.42 4.32
N ILE A 67 -8.05 6.61 3.02
CA ILE A 67 -8.82 7.67 2.37
C ILE A 67 -9.85 7.00 1.49
N PHE A 68 -11.12 7.26 1.76
CA PHE A 68 -12.22 6.74 0.97
C PHE A 68 -12.84 7.85 0.13
N GLU A 69 -12.96 7.60 -1.16
CA GLU A 69 -13.69 8.45 -2.10
C GLU A 69 -14.85 7.66 -2.68
N GLN A 70 -16.06 8.13 -2.47
CA GLN A 70 -17.24 7.47 -3.01
C GLN A 70 -17.33 7.71 -4.53
N SER A 71 -17.58 6.65 -5.27
CA SER A 71 -17.82 6.67 -6.70
C SER A 71 -19.09 5.90 -7.03
N GLU A 72 -19.56 6.06 -8.27
CA GLU A 72 -20.67 5.24 -8.77
C GLU A 72 -20.21 3.79 -8.92
N GLN A 73 -21.16 2.87 -8.77
CA GLN A 73 -20.92 1.45 -8.99
C GLN A 73 -20.48 1.23 -10.45
N ASN A 74 -19.45 0.38 -10.64
CA ASN A 74 -18.86 0.07 -11.94
C ASN A 74 -18.20 1.26 -12.65
N SER A 75 -17.88 2.36 -11.94
CA SER A 75 -17.11 3.45 -12.50
C SER A 75 -15.68 3.01 -12.82
N LEU A 76 -15.02 3.75 -13.73
CA LEU A 76 -13.62 3.48 -14.07
C LEU A 76 -12.70 3.76 -12.86
N PHE A 77 -11.67 2.94 -12.73
CA PHE A 77 -10.67 3.11 -11.69
C PHE A 77 -9.44 3.83 -12.26
N HIS A 78 -9.28 5.09 -11.89
CA HIS A 78 -8.20 5.97 -12.38
C HIS A 78 -6.93 5.80 -11.54
N ARG A 79 -6.27 4.66 -11.69
CA ARG A 79 -5.12 4.25 -10.87
C ARG A 79 -4.02 5.31 -10.78
N THR A 80 -3.60 5.86 -11.92
CA THR A 80 -2.51 6.86 -11.96
C THR A 80 -2.87 8.12 -11.20
N LYS A 81 -4.12 8.60 -11.36
CA LYS A 81 -4.60 9.76 -10.61
C LYS A 81 -4.54 9.50 -9.10
N TYR A 82 -4.99 8.33 -8.65
CA TYR A 82 -5.01 8.00 -7.23
C TYR A 82 -3.60 7.83 -6.66
N ILE A 83 -2.66 7.30 -7.44
CA ILE A 83 -1.24 7.24 -7.07
C ILE A 83 -0.69 8.65 -6.87
N ASN A 84 -0.95 9.57 -7.79
CA ASN A 84 -0.51 10.96 -7.69
C ASN A 84 -1.12 11.66 -6.46
N ASP A 85 -2.42 11.45 -6.23
CA ASP A 85 -3.10 12.02 -5.06
C ASP A 85 -2.46 11.53 -3.75
N LEU A 86 -2.14 10.24 -3.67
CA LEU A 86 -1.47 9.67 -2.50
C LEU A 86 -0.04 10.19 -2.34
N PHE A 87 0.69 10.28 -3.43
CA PHE A 87 2.07 10.77 -3.42
C PHE A 87 2.15 12.18 -2.82
N GLU A 88 1.20 13.06 -3.16
CA GLU A 88 1.16 14.42 -2.65
C GLU A 88 0.97 14.49 -1.13
N GLN A 89 0.42 13.46 -0.52
CA GLN A 89 0.19 13.41 0.92
C GLN A 89 1.40 12.87 1.70
N THR A 90 2.37 12.28 1.02
CA THR A 90 3.55 11.70 1.66
C THR A 90 4.59 12.78 1.95
N LYS A 91 5.32 12.60 3.06
CA LYS A 91 6.46 13.44 3.45
C LYS A 91 7.70 12.59 3.74
N SER A 92 7.63 11.31 3.45
CA SER A 92 8.73 10.39 3.70
C SER A 92 9.85 10.58 2.70
N LYS A 93 11.06 10.24 3.10
CA LYS A 93 12.24 10.29 2.24
C LYS A 93 12.11 9.35 1.04
N VAL A 94 11.51 8.19 1.26
CA VAL A 94 11.27 7.18 0.24
C VAL A 94 9.79 6.91 0.14
N VAL A 95 9.27 6.91 -1.08
CA VAL A 95 7.88 6.56 -1.38
C VAL A 95 7.88 5.33 -2.26
N TRP A 96 7.13 4.32 -1.85
CA TRP A 96 7.02 3.06 -2.56
C TRP A 96 5.59 2.89 -3.07
N HIS A 97 5.43 2.91 -4.39
CA HIS A 97 4.18 2.50 -5.00
C HIS A 97 4.06 0.99 -4.90
N TYR A 98 3.09 0.50 -4.13
CA TYR A 98 2.96 -0.90 -3.79
C TYR A 98 1.64 -1.48 -4.32
N ASP A 99 1.71 -2.66 -4.91
CA ASP A 99 0.53 -3.38 -5.38
C ASP A 99 -0.03 -4.26 -4.25
N ILE A 100 -1.35 -4.32 -4.15
CA ILE A 100 -2.03 -4.99 -3.04
C ILE A 100 -1.95 -6.52 -3.08
N ASP A 101 -1.38 -7.08 -4.12
CA ASP A 101 -1.27 -8.52 -4.32
C ASP A 101 0.18 -9.03 -4.39
N VAL A 102 1.13 -8.21 -3.96
CA VAL A 102 2.57 -8.54 -4.03
C VAL A 102 3.17 -8.60 -2.63
N ILE A 103 4.00 -9.61 -2.38
CA ILE A 103 4.81 -9.73 -1.17
C ILE A 103 6.27 -9.85 -1.57
N PHE A 104 7.09 -8.92 -1.08
CA PHE A 104 8.54 -8.98 -1.23
C PHE A 104 9.18 -9.59 0.00
N PRO A 105 10.30 -10.29 -0.14
CA PRO A 105 11.10 -10.70 1.02
C PRO A 105 11.48 -9.49 1.88
N LYS A 106 11.59 -9.71 3.18
CA LYS A 106 11.91 -8.64 4.14
C LYS A 106 13.15 -7.84 3.75
N ASP A 107 14.19 -8.51 3.28
CA ASP A 107 15.46 -7.85 2.93
C ASP A 107 15.32 -6.92 1.72
N SER A 108 14.32 -7.12 0.87
CA SER A 108 14.10 -6.26 -0.30
C SER A 108 13.76 -4.83 0.08
N PHE A 109 13.04 -4.62 1.17
CA PHE A 109 12.67 -3.28 1.64
C PHE A 109 13.90 -2.51 2.08
N LYS A 110 14.77 -3.14 2.86
CA LYS A 110 16.01 -2.51 3.31
C LYS A 110 16.97 -2.25 2.15
N SER A 111 17.13 -3.21 1.26
CA SER A 111 18.02 -3.07 0.10
C SER A 111 17.58 -1.92 -0.81
N ALA A 112 16.28 -1.82 -1.10
CA ALA A 112 15.74 -0.72 -1.91
C ALA A 112 15.91 0.63 -1.21
N PHE A 113 15.63 0.70 0.08
CA PHE A 113 15.80 1.91 0.87
C PHE A 113 17.28 2.37 0.89
N ASP A 114 18.21 1.45 1.09
CA ASP A 114 19.65 1.76 1.11
C ASP A 114 20.13 2.28 -0.25
N LEU A 115 19.66 1.72 -1.35
CA LEU A 115 20.00 2.19 -2.69
C LEU A 115 19.55 3.64 -2.93
N ILE A 116 18.36 4.00 -2.48
CA ILE A 116 17.88 5.39 -2.57
C ILE A 116 18.75 6.30 -1.70
N ASN A 117 19.10 5.87 -0.49
CA ASN A 117 19.99 6.64 0.39
C ASN A 117 21.40 6.82 -0.20
N ASP A 118 21.87 5.86 -0.98
CA ASP A 118 23.19 5.90 -1.64
C ASP A 118 23.21 6.74 -2.92
N GLY A 119 22.08 7.37 -3.26
CA GLY A 119 21.99 8.31 -4.36
C GLY A 119 21.20 7.85 -5.58
N CYS A 120 20.61 6.67 -5.55
CA CYS A 120 19.67 6.27 -6.60
C CYS A 120 18.39 7.09 -6.50
N ASP A 121 17.93 7.64 -7.61
CA ASP A 121 16.68 8.40 -7.66
C ASP A 121 15.47 7.47 -7.73
N PHE A 122 15.67 6.27 -8.28
CA PHE A 122 14.60 5.33 -8.56
C PHE A 122 15.13 3.89 -8.45
N VAL A 123 14.36 3.02 -7.81
CA VAL A 123 14.72 1.61 -7.62
C VAL A 123 13.54 0.72 -7.98
N TYR A 124 13.79 -0.27 -8.83
CA TYR A 124 12.87 -1.38 -9.04
C TYR A 124 13.22 -2.49 -8.06
N PRO A 125 12.30 -2.90 -7.17
CA PRO A 125 12.60 -3.90 -6.15
C PRO A 125 12.54 -5.33 -6.69
N TYR A 126 12.38 -5.49 -7.98
CA TYR A 126 12.30 -6.81 -8.63
C TYR A 126 13.69 -7.31 -8.97
N GLY A 127 13.93 -8.60 -8.79
CA GLY A 127 15.13 -9.25 -9.32
C GLY A 127 15.09 -9.32 -10.85
N CYS A 128 16.18 -9.83 -11.42
CA CYS A 128 16.19 -10.18 -12.85
C CYS A 128 15.06 -11.17 -13.08
N GLY A 129 14.03 -10.77 -13.81
CA GLY A 129 12.91 -11.65 -14.14
C GLY A 129 13.43 -12.89 -14.86
N VAL A 130 13.00 -14.01 -14.41
CA VAL A 130 13.30 -15.28 -15.04
C VAL A 130 12.32 -15.56 -16.15
#